data_8ea677a7a3d273e821bf0cea286b8b81
#
_entry.id   8ea677a7a3d273e821bf0cea286b8b81
#
_cell.length_a   1.000
_cell.length_b   1.000
_cell.length_c   1.000
_cell.angle_alpha   90.00
_cell.angle_beta   90.00
_cell.angle_gamma   90.00
#
_symmetry.space_group_name_H-M   'P 1'
#
loop_
_entity.id
_entity.type
_entity.pdbx_description
1 polymer ?
#
loop_
_entity_poly.entity_id
_entity_poly.type
_entity_poly.pdbx_seq_one_letter_code
_entity_poly.pdbx_strand_id
1 'polypeptide(L)'
;MNHPAELALHQYLDDAVNGKTSMSDTTIRQVAADVAEAMQRQFGGQKKRKDFRLRMSNVGRPTCQLWYDKNKPEKALPYPTTFIMNMMIGDIVEAVFKGLMTEAGIQYEDSKEVSLDVGKSKVSGTYDIVVNDAVDDIKSASDWSYKNKFESYDTLAESDGFGYIGQLAGYAKASGKRAGGWWVVNKANGHFKYVPATGLDMTKEVKKISNTVNVVKANKFKRC
;
A
#
# COMPACT_ATOMS: atom_id res chain seq x y z
N MET A 1 1.34 -17.75 13.96
CA MET A 1 2.08 -16.98 15.00
C MET A 1 1.88 -15.51 14.66
N ASN A 2 1.50 -14.70 15.65
CA ASN A 2 1.35 -13.27 15.43
C ASN A 2 2.73 -12.62 15.20
N HIS A 3 2.78 -11.60 14.37
CA HIS A 3 4.00 -10.85 14.14
C HIS A 3 4.45 -10.16 15.45
N PRO A 4 5.75 -10.18 15.84
CA PRO A 4 6.17 -9.58 17.13
C PRO A 4 5.78 -8.11 17.28
N ALA A 5 5.86 -7.33 16.19
CA ALA A 5 5.44 -5.94 16.19
C ALA A 5 3.91 -5.78 16.36
N GLU A 6 3.09 -6.74 15.93
CA GLU A 6 1.63 -6.73 16.16
C GLU A 6 1.33 -6.85 17.65
N LEU A 7 2.05 -7.73 18.36
CA LEU A 7 1.91 -7.86 19.81
C LEU A 7 2.33 -6.58 20.55
N ALA A 8 3.43 -5.96 20.14
CA ALA A 8 3.89 -4.70 20.72
C ALA A 8 2.89 -3.56 20.53
N LEU A 9 2.27 -3.46 19.34
CA LEU A 9 1.21 -2.48 19.07
C LEU A 9 -0.03 -2.71 19.94
N HIS A 10 -0.48 -3.95 20.09
CA HIS A 10 -1.60 -4.26 20.96
C HIS A 10 -1.29 -3.94 22.43
N GLN A 11 -0.08 -4.26 22.91
CA GLN A 11 0.35 -3.93 24.26
C GLN A 11 0.38 -2.42 24.49
N TYR A 12 0.95 -1.64 23.56
CA TYR A 12 0.97 -0.18 23.65
C TYR A 12 -0.45 0.40 23.74
N LEU A 13 -1.38 -0.07 22.91
CA LEU A 13 -2.77 0.40 22.93
C LEU A 13 -3.50 0.01 24.22
N ASP A 14 -3.28 -1.20 24.74
CA ASP A 14 -3.82 -1.61 26.03
C ASP A 14 -3.30 -0.72 27.17
N ASP A 15 -2.01 -0.45 27.20
CA ASP A 15 -1.40 0.43 28.20
C ASP A 15 -1.93 1.87 28.07
N ALA A 16 -2.16 2.36 26.83
CA ALA A 16 -2.71 3.69 26.61
C ALA A 16 -4.17 3.81 27.12
N VAL A 17 -5.02 2.82 26.82
CA VAL A 17 -6.40 2.78 27.31
C VAL A 17 -6.46 2.72 28.84
N ASN A 18 -5.51 2.05 29.46
CA ASN A 18 -5.40 1.95 30.92
C ASN A 18 -4.65 3.13 31.58
N GLY A 19 -4.28 4.17 30.81
CA GLY A 19 -3.60 5.35 31.32
C GLY A 19 -2.16 5.10 31.78
N LYS A 20 -1.54 4.00 31.38
CA LYS A 20 -0.16 3.66 31.74
C LYS A 20 0.88 4.28 30.82
N THR A 21 0.47 4.70 29.63
CA THR A 21 1.30 5.39 28.65
C THR A 21 0.49 6.44 27.89
N SER A 22 1.20 7.31 27.18
CA SER A 22 0.61 8.33 26.30
C SER A 22 1.51 8.50 25.07
N MET A 23 0.93 8.96 23.98
CA MET A 23 1.73 9.33 22.80
C MET A 23 2.53 10.58 23.09
N SER A 24 3.81 10.59 22.72
CA SER A 24 4.70 11.73 22.92
C SER A 24 4.30 12.93 22.04
N ASP A 25 4.56 14.15 22.54
CA ASP A 25 4.32 15.38 21.77
C ASP A 25 5.05 15.39 20.44
N THR A 26 6.22 14.77 20.35
CA THR A 26 7.01 14.67 19.12
C THR A 26 6.27 13.84 18.10
N THR A 27 5.78 12.66 18.48
CA THR A 27 5.01 11.78 17.59
C THR A 27 3.69 12.41 17.18
N ILE A 28 2.98 13.08 18.12
CA ILE A 28 1.74 13.80 17.80
C ILE A 28 1.99 14.86 16.72
N ARG A 29 3.06 15.66 16.86
CA ARG A 29 3.41 16.70 15.87
C ARG A 29 3.79 16.10 14.53
N GLN A 30 4.51 14.99 14.51
CA GLN A 30 4.86 14.29 13.26
C GLN A 30 3.60 13.78 12.54
N VAL A 31 2.73 13.06 13.25
CA VAL A 31 1.46 12.57 12.69
C VAL A 31 0.60 13.73 12.17
N ALA A 32 0.52 14.84 12.92
CA ALA A 32 -0.22 16.01 12.48
C ALA A 32 0.37 16.63 11.19
N ALA A 33 1.70 16.66 11.06
CA ALA A 33 2.37 17.14 9.85
C ALA A 33 2.09 16.24 8.66
N ASP A 34 2.18 14.93 8.83
CA ASP A 34 1.92 13.94 7.77
C ASP A 34 0.46 14.01 7.29
N VAL A 35 -0.49 14.16 8.21
CA VAL A 35 -1.91 14.38 7.90
C VAL A 35 -2.11 15.70 7.16
N ALA A 36 -1.46 16.78 7.56
CA ALA A 36 -1.57 18.07 6.88
C ALA A 36 -1.01 17.97 5.43
N GLU A 37 0.12 17.29 5.24
CA GLU A 37 0.67 17.04 3.89
C GLU A 37 -0.30 16.20 3.05
N ALA A 38 -0.89 15.16 3.63
CA ALA A 38 -1.89 14.34 2.96
C ALA A 38 -3.12 15.18 2.53
N MET A 39 -3.59 16.08 3.38
CA MET A 39 -4.67 17.01 3.04
C MET A 39 -4.28 17.92 1.86
N GLN A 40 -3.09 18.51 1.88
CA GLN A 40 -2.59 19.32 0.77
C GLN A 40 -2.50 18.49 -0.52
N ARG A 41 -2.01 17.25 -0.44
CA ARG A 41 -1.93 16.33 -1.58
C ARG A 41 -3.30 15.99 -2.15
N GLN A 42 -4.33 15.82 -1.32
CA GLN A 42 -5.67 15.44 -1.75
C GLN A 42 -6.53 16.64 -2.18
N PHE A 43 -6.42 17.80 -1.53
CA PHE A 43 -7.28 18.97 -1.72
C PHE A 43 -6.57 20.21 -2.23
N GLY A 44 -5.24 20.28 -2.19
CA GLY A 44 -4.41 21.45 -2.45
C GLY A 44 -4.26 21.87 -3.91
N GLY A 45 -5.33 21.94 -4.68
CA GLY A 45 -5.31 22.52 -6.02
C GLY A 45 -5.91 21.67 -7.15
N GLN A 46 -5.95 22.24 -8.36
CA GLN A 46 -6.49 21.53 -9.53
C GLN A 46 -5.58 20.35 -9.91
N LYS A 47 -6.04 19.13 -9.69
CA LYS A 47 -5.37 17.93 -10.17
C LYS A 47 -5.60 17.80 -11.67
N LYS A 48 -4.68 18.32 -12.49
CA LYS A 48 -4.65 17.93 -13.91
C LYS A 48 -4.46 16.42 -13.96
N ARG A 49 -5.26 15.74 -14.80
CA ARG A 49 -5.09 14.30 -15.04
C ARG A 49 -3.65 14.10 -15.55
N LYS A 50 -2.84 13.40 -14.77
CA LYS A 50 -1.44 13.13 -15.16
C LYS A 50 -1.44 12.14 -16.31
N ASP A 51 -0.48 12.30 -17.23
CA ASP A 51 -0.23 11.31 -18.28
C ASP A 51 -0.09 9.90 -17.68
N PHE A 52 -0.56 8.93 -18.44
CA PHE A 52 -0.47 7.54 -18.02
C PHE A 52 0.98 7.13 -17.77
N ARG A 53 1.22 6.54 -16.61
CA ARG A 53 2.51 5.92 -16.26
C ARG A 53 2.27 4.59 -15.56
N LEU A 54 3.11 3.59 -15.88
CA LEU A 54 3.20 2.40 -15.07
C LEU A 54 3.91 2.73 -13.75
N ARG A 55 3.28 2.33 -12.66
CA ARG A 55 3.77 2.47 -11.28
C ARG A 55 3.59 1.15 -10.55
N MET A 56 4.30 0.95 -9.44
CA MET A 56 4.09 -0.24 -8.59
C MET A 56 2.63 -0.39 -8.17
N SER A 57 1.94 0.71 -7.87
CA SER A 57 0.53 0.72 -7.45
C SER A 57 -0.49 0.36 -8.55
N ASN A 58 -0.09 0.25 -9.82
CA ASN A 58 -0.99 -0.13 -10.91
C ASN A 58 -0.50 -1.28 -11.78
N VAL A 59 0.78 -1.66 -11.70
CA VAL A 59 1.38 -2.67 -12.57
C VAL A 59 0.76 -4.07 -12.40
N GLY A 60 0.15 -4.34 -11.25
CA GLY A 60 -0.56 -5.59 -10.97
C GLY A 60 -2.00 -5.64 -11.50
N ARG A 61 -2.53 -4.53 -12.05
CA ARG A 61 -3.90 -4.49 -12.58
C ARG A 61 -4.03 -5.23 -13.90
N PRO A 62 -5.26 -5.63 -14.29
CA PRO A 62 -5.51 -6.25 -15.60
C PRO A 62 -4.97 -5.40 -16.76
N THR A 63 -4.29 -6.03 -17.69
CA THR A 63 -3.65 -5.33 -18.84
C THR A 63 -4.65 -4.60 -19.73
N CYS A 64 -5.89 -5.08 -19.84
CA CYS A 64 -6.99 -4.39 -20.53
C CYS A 64 -7.30 -3.04 -19.89
N GLN A 65 -7.38 -2.97 -18.56
CA GLN A 65 -7.61 -1.74 -17.82
C GLN A 65 -6.46 -0.76 -18.05
N LEU A 66 -5.21 -1.22 -17.92
CA LEU A 66 -4.03 -0.39 -18.18
C LEU A 66 -3.99 0.13 -19.64
N TRP A 67 -4.44 -0.67 -20.59
CA TRP A 67 -4.54 -0.25 -21.98
C TRP A 67 -5.57 0.88 -22.16
N TYR A 68 -6.76 0.77 -21.52
CA TYR A 68 -7.76 1.83 -21.55
C TYR A 68 -7.25 3.10 -20.85
N ASP A 69 -6.65 2.98 -19.69
CA ASP A 69 -6.07 4.11 -18.95
C ASP A 69 -5.04 4.88 -19.79
N LYS A 70 -4.27 4.15 -20.61
CA LYS A 70 -3.24 4.71 -21.49
C LYS A 70 -3.81 5.34 -22.76
N ASN A 71 -4.70 4.62 -23.46
CA ASN A 71 -5.06 4.94 -24.84
C ASN A 71 -6.43 5.63 -24.97
N LYS A 72 -7.28 5.55 -23.94
CA LYS A 72 -8.65 6.06 -23.94
C LYS A 72 -8.98 6.79 -22.63
N PRO A 73 -8.10 7.68 -22.15
CA PRO A 73 -8.32 8.38 -20.88
C PRO A 73 -9.63 9.19 -20.86
N GLU A 74 -10.10 9.63 -22.03
CA GLU A 74 -11.36 10.36 -22.18
C GLU A 74 -12.61 9.50 -21.87
N LYS A 75 -12.47 8.17 -21.94
CA LYS A 75 -13.54 7.21 -21.63
C LYS A 75 -13.59 6.83 -20.15
N ALA A 76 -12.65 7.29 -19.34
CA ALA A 76 -12.69 7.00 -17.92
C ALA A 76 -13.88 7.72 -17.28
N LEU A 77 -14.65 6.99 -16.50
CA LEU A 77 -15.70 7.56 -15.68
C LEU A 77 -15.12 8.58 -14.69
N PRO A 78 -15.87 9.63 -14.36
CA PRO A 78 -15.48 10.54 -13.29
C PRO A 78 -15.33 9.75 -11.99
N TYR A 79 -14.36 10.14 -11.16
CA TYR A 79 -14.23 9.55 -9.84
C TYR A 79 -15.50 9.81 -9.01
N PRO A 80 -15.99 8.81 -8.26
CA PRO A 80 -17.08 9.04 -7.33
C PRO A 80 -16.67 10.09 -6.29
N THR A 81 -17.63 10.84 -5.76
CA THR A 81 -17.37 11.89 -4.76
C THR A 81 -16.64 11.35 -3.51
N THR A 82 -16.90 10.09 -3.17
CA THR A 82 -16.25 9.38 -2.07
C THR A 82 -14.78 9.02 -2.33
N PHE A 83 -14.28 9.16 -3.57
CA PHE A 83 -12.91 8.75 -3.91
C PHE A 83 -11.85 9.51 -3.11
N ILE A 84 -11.96 10.84 -3.05
CA ILE A 84 -11.00 11.67 -2.31
C ILE A 84 -11.03 11.34 -0.82
N MET A 85 -12.23 11.14 -0.25
CA MET A 85 -12.37 10.76 1.16
C MET A 85 -11.75 9.39 1.46
N ASN A 86 -11.93 8.41 0.57
CA ASN A 86 -11.30 7.11 0.74
C ASN A 86 -9.77 7.19 0.68
N MET A 87 -9.21 8.00 -0.23
CA MET A 87 -7.78 8.25 -0.29
C MET A 87 -7.28 8.93 0.99
N MET A 88 -7.99 9.98 1.46
CA MET A 88 -7.65 10.69 2.67
C MET A 88 -7.67 9.79 3.92
N ILE A 89 -8.69 8.93 4.05
CA ILE A 89 -8.74 7.96 5.15
C ILE A 89 -7.54 7.01 5.09
N GLY A 90 -7.12 6.58 3.89
CA GLY A 90 -5.93 5.76 3.72
C GLY A 90 -4.67 6.47 4.22
N ASP A 91 -4.47 7.71 3.77
CA ASP A 91 -3.32 8.53 4.17
C ASP A 91 -3.29 8.79 5.69
N ILE A 92 -4.45 9.06 6.32
CA ILE A 92 -4.56 9.26 7.78
C ILE A 92 -4.23 7.96 8.53
N VAL A 93 -4.77 6.83 8.08
CA VAL A 93 -4.49 5.53 8.69
C VAL A 93 -2.99 5.23 8.64
N GLU A 94 -2.32 5.47 7.51
CA GLU A 94 -0.89 5.27 7.39
C GLU A 94 -0.10 6.15 8.38
N ALA A 95 -0.39 7.46 8.43
CA ALA A 95 0.29 8.39 9.33
C ALA A 95 0.11 8.02 10.80
N VAL A 96 -1.13 7.72 11.23
CA VAL A 96 -1.43 7.32 12.61
C VAL A 96 -0.77 5.99 12.94
N PHE A 97 -0.81 5.02 12.03
CA PHE A 97 -0.23 3.69 12.26
C PHE A 97 1.30 3.75 12.43
N LYS A 98 1.99 4.57 11.63
CA LYS A 98 3.42 4.85 11.81
C LYS A 98 3.72 5.50 13.17
N GLY A 99 2.89 6.44 13.60
CA GLY A 99 2.99 7.03 14.94
C GLY A 99 2.84 6.00 16.06
N LEU A 100 1.87 5.08 15.94
CA LEU A 100 1.69 3.97 16.88
C LEU A 100 2.89 3.03 16.90
N MET A 101 3.46 2.70 15.73
CA MET A 101 4.69 1.90 15.66
C MET A 101 5.86 2.55 16.38
N THR A 102 6.04 3.86 16.19
CA THR A 102 7.08 4.63 16.87
C THR A 102 6.93 4.55 18.39
N GLU A 103 5.73 4.79 18.92
CA GLU A 103 5.45 4.78 20.35
C GLU A 103 5.50 3.36 20.96
N ALA A 104 5.17 2.34 20.16
CA ALA A 104 5.35 0.94 20.57
C ALA A 104 6.81 0.46 20.53
N GLY A 105 7.76 1.34 20.20
CA GLY A 105 9.19 1.03 20.12
C GLY A 105 9.59 0.15 18.92
N ILE A 106 8.74 0.06 17.90
CA ILE A 106 9.02 -0.73 16.70
C ILE A 106 9.95 0.07 15.80
N GLN A 107 11.12 -0.50 15.52
CA GLN A 107 12.07 0.10 14.59
C GLN A 107 11.65 -0.18 13.15
N TYR A 108 11.52 0.86 12.33
CA TYR A 108 11.23 0.74 10.91
C TYR A 108 11.98 1.81 10.11
N GLU A 109 12.24 1.51 8.83
CA GLU A 109 12.62 2.53 7.85
C GLU A 109 11.33 3.11 7.26
N ASP A 110 11.25 4.43 7.17
CA ASP A 110 10.09 5.13 6.63
C ASP A 110 9.99 5.00 5.10
N SER A 111 8.90 5.49 4.55
CA SER A 111 8.57 5.45 3.13
C SER A 111 9.70 5.99 2.25
N LYS A 112 9.96 5.25 1.15
CA LYS A 112 10.98 5.63 0.18
C LYS A 112 10.56 5.29 -1.23
N GLU A 113 10.83 6.22 -2.15
CA GLU A 113 10.65 5.95 -3.58
C GLU A 113 11.72 4.98 -4.07
N VAL A 114 11.27 3.95 -4.79
CA VAL A 114 12.11 2.93 -5.42
C VAL A 114 11.70 2.70 -6.86
N SER A 115 12.60 2.16 -7.67
CA SER A 115 12.35 1.87 -9.08
C SER A 115 12.86 0.48 -9.44
N LEU A 116 12.01 -0.28 -10.11
CA LEU A 116 12.34 -1.57 -10.70
C LEU A 116 12.64 -1.39 -12.20
N ASP A 117 13.84 -1.78 -12.61
CA ASP A 117 14.20 -1.81 -14.02
C ASP A 117 13.61 -3.06 -14.70
N VAL A 118 12.86 -2.83 -15.78
CA VAL A 118 12.27 -3.89 -16.60
C VAL A 118 12.68 -3.64 -18.05
N GLY A 119 13.78 -4.25 -18.47
CA GLY A 119 14.39 -3.99 -19.77
C GLY A 119 14.78 -2.51 -19.89
N LYS A 120 14.21 -1.81 -20.88
CA LYS A 120 14.43 -0.36 -21.06
C LYS A 120 13.40 0.53 -20.32
N SER A 121 12.62 -0.03 -19.40
CA SER A 121 11.59 0.69 -18.63
C SER A 121 11.89 0.72 -17.16
N LYS A 122 11.40 1.77 -16.51
CA LYS A 122 11.35 1.86 -15.05
C LYS A 122 9.90 1.83 -14.56
N VAL A 123 9.66 1.07 -13.52
CA VAL A 123 8.39 1.07 -12.78
C VAL A 123 8.71 1.59 -11.38
N SER A 124 8.27 2.80 -11.09
CA SER A 124 8.55 3.45 -9.81
C SER A 124 7.36 3.36 -8.87
N GLY A 125 7.63 3.50 -7.58
CA GLY A 125 6.63 3.66 -6.54
C GLY A 125 7.29 3.87 -5.19
N THR A 126 6.49 4.23 -4.19
CA THR A 126 6.93 4.47 -2.83
C THR A 126 6.38 3.34 -1.97
N TYR A 127 7.24 2.60 -1.28
CA TYR A 127 6.79 1.66 -0.24
C TYR A 127 6.46 2.41 1.04
N ASP A 128 5.66 1.82 1.91
CA ASP A 128 5.20 2.51 3.11
C ASP A 128 6.23 2.41 4.24
N ILE A 129 6.71 1.21 4.55
CA ILE A 129 7.71 0.96 5.61
C ILE A 129 8.58 -0.26 5.32
N VAL A 130 9.70 -0.36 6.06
CA VAL A 130 10.50 -1.59 6.15
C VAL A 130 10.68 -1.96 7.62
N VAL A 131 10.25 -3.16 7.99
CA VAL A 131 10.40 -3.72 9.34
C VAL A 131 11.25 -4.97 9.26
N ASN A 132 12.31 -5.06 10.05
CA ASN A 132 13.23 -6.23 10.08
C ASN A 132 13.73 -6.65 8.68
N ASP A 133 14.15 -5.68 7.87
CA ASP A 133 14.63 -5.86 6.50
C ASP A 133 13.60 -6.49 5.54
N ALA A 134 12.33 -6.31 5.84
CA ALA A 134 11.21 -6.72 4.98
C ALA A 134 10.32 -5.51 4.67
N VAL A 135 9.98 -5.33 3.38
CA VAL A 135 9.04 -4.29 2.94
C VAL A 135 7.64 -4.69 3.35
N ASP A 136 6.98 -3.81 4.07
CA ASP A 136 5.59 -3.92 4.44
C ASP A 136 4.76 -2.79 3.83
N ASP A 137 3.48 -3.05 3.66
CA ASP A 137 2.52 -2.13 3.07
C ASP A 137 1.33 -1.93 4.03
N ILE A 138 0.94 -0.68 4.29
CA ILE A 138 -0.13 -0.35 5.23
C ILE A 138 -1.43 -0.13 4.45
N LYS A 139 -2.49 -0.85 4.82
CA LYS A 139 -3.78 -0.80 4.13
C LYS A 139 -4.93 -0.46 5.07
N SER A 140 -5.71 0.54 4.70
CA SER A 140 -7.03 0.76 5.28
C SER A 140 -8.07 -0.08 4.52
N ALA A 141 -8.78 -0.94 5.20
CA ALA A 141 -9.74 -1.86 4.60
C ALA A 141 -11.17 -1.60 5.08
N SER A 142 -12.17 -1.88 4.23
CA SER A 142 -13.54 -2.01 4.68
C SER A 142 -13.67 -3.25 5.57
N ASP A 143 -14.73 -3.32 6.39
CA ASP A 143 -14.97 -4.48 7.27
C ASP A 143 -15.01 -5.78 6.48
N TRP A 144 -15.69 -5.78 5.33
CA TRP A 144 -15.71 -6.97 4.45
C TRP A 144 -14.31 -7.34 3.94
N SER A 145 -13.54 -6.37 3.44
CA SER A 145 -12.19 -6.65 2.93
C SER A 145 -11.26 -7.12 4.04
N TYR A 146 -11.36 -6.54 5.23
CA TYR A 146 -10.59 -6.95 6.39
C TYR A 146 -10.84 -8.40 6.78
N LYS A 147 -12.12 -8.81 6.80
CA LYS A 147 -12.54 -10.16 7.22
C LYS A 147 -12.30 -11.23 6.16
N ASN A 148 -12.52 -10.90 4.88
CA ASN A 148 -12.55 -11.89 3.81
C ASN A 148 -11.32 -11.82 2.90
N LYS A 149 -10.99 -10.63 2.37
CA LYS A 149 -9.89 -10.48 1.41
C LYS A 149 -8.53 -10.58 2.09
N PHE A 150 -8.37 -9.92 3.23
CA PHE A 150 -7.14 -9.92 4.03
C PHE A 150 -7.19 -10.92 5.19
N GLU A 151 -7.93 -12.00 5.07
CA GLU A 151 -7.93 -13.08 6.07
C GLU A 151 -6.55 -13.76 6.11
N SER A 152 -6.00 -14.05 4.93
CA SER A 152 -4.69 -14.67 4.74
C SER A 152 -4.06 -14.23 3.41
N TYR A 153 -2.81 -14.66 3.16
CA TYR A 153 -2.19 -14.52 1.84
C TYR A 153 -3.00 -15.24 0.74
N ASP A 154 -3.51 -16.43 1.01
CA ASP A 154 -4.22 -17.25 0.03
C ASP A 154 -5.53 -16.58 -0.40
N THR A 155 -6.33 -16.11 0.56
CA THR A 155 -7.58 -15.39 0.26
C THR A 155 -7.31 -14.08 -0.49
N LEU A 156 -6.21 -13.38 -0.19
CA LEU A 156 -5.78 -12.22 -0.96
C LEU A 156 -5.41 -12.61 -2.40
N ALA A 157 -4.68 -13.70 -2.58
CA ALA A 157 -4.23 -14.17 -3.90
C ALA A 157 -5.38 -14.58 -4.83
N GLU A 158 -6.46 -15.13 -4.26
CA GLU A 158 -7.67 -15.51 -5.00
C GLU A 158 -8.42 -14.30 -5.57
N SER A 159 -8.32 -13.12 -4.94
CA SER A 159 -9.13 -11.94 -5.26
C SER A 159 -8.32 -10.64 -5.41
N ASP A 160 -7.04 -10.72 -5.80
CA ASP A 160 -6.14 -9.55 -5.90
C ASP A 160 -6.36 -8.72 -7.18
N GLY A 161 -7.58 -8.24 -7.38
CA GLY A 161 -7.91 -7.36 -8.51
C GLY A 161 -7.22 -5.99 -8.49
N PHE A 162 -6.64 -5.59 -7.35
CA PHE A 162 -5.87 -4.35 -7.23
C PHE A 162 -4.37 -4.53 -7.48
N GLY A 163 -3.86 -5.78 -7.41
CA GLY A 163 -2.45 -6.10 -7.63
C GLY A 163 -1.56 -5.83 -6.41
N TYR A 164 -2.07 -5.98 -5.20
CA TYR A 164 -1.32 -5.77 -3.95
C TYR A 164 -0.10 -6.69 -3.83
N ILE A 165 -0.24 -7.94 -4.28
CA ILE A 165 0.86 -8.92 -4.27
C ILE A 165 1.97 -8.48 -5.24
N GLY A 166 1.60 -8.08 -6.46
CA GLY A 166 2.55 -7.54 -7.43
C GLY A 166 3.20 -6.23 -6.97
N GLN A 167 2.44 -5.36 -6.29
CA GLN A 167 2.94 -4.12 -5.71
C GLN A 167 4.03 -4.40 -4.66
N LEU A 168 3.73 -5.25 -3.68
CA LEU A 168 4.68 -5.62 -2.61
C LEU A 168 5.93 -6.30 -3.18
N ALA A 169 5.77 -7.24 -4.12
CA ALA A 169 6.89 -7.89 -4.81
C ALA A 169 7.77 -6.90 -5.58
N GLY A 170 7.14 -5.94 -6.25
CA GLY A 170 7.84 -4.87 -6.96
C GLY A 170 8.67 -4.00 -6.03
N TYR A 171 8.13 -3.59 -4.91
CA TYR A 171 8.83 -2.82 -3.88
C TYR A 171 9.99 -3.60 -3.27
N ALA A 172 9.77 -4.84 -2.85
CA ALA A 172 10.79 -5.70 -2.28
C ALA A 172 11.96 -5.93 -3.26
N LYS A 173 11.64 -6.23 -4.52
CA LYS A 173 12.66 -6.40 -5.56
C LYS A 173 13.45 -5.12 -5.84
N ALA A 174 12.77 -3.98 -5.93
CA ALA A 174 13.40 -2.69 -6.24
C ALA A 174 14.28 -2.17 -5.10
N SER A 175 13.92 -2.46 -3.84
CA SER A 175 14.70 -2.08 -2.66
C SER A 175 15.81 -3.07 -2.29
N GLY A 176 15.84 -4.26 -2.90
CA GLY A 176 16.76 -5.34 -2.53
C GLY A 176 16.44 -6.01 -1.19
N LYS A 177 15.22 -5.79 -0.68
CA LYS A 177 14.74 -6.30 0.61
C LYS A 177 13.80 -7.50 0.43
N ARG A 178 13.44 -8.16 1.52
CA ARG A 178 12.43 -9.22 1.52
C ARG A 178 11.03 -8.62 1.37
N ALA A 179 10.09 -9.37 0.85
CA ALA A 179 8.67 -9.06 0.98
C ALA A 179 8.20 -9.49 2.37
N GLY A 180 7.63 -8.60 3.13
CA GLY A 180 7.09 -8.84 4.47
C GLY A 180 5.62 -9.20 4.41
N GLY A 181 4.74 -8.21 4.34
CA GLY A 181 3.31 -8.41 4.32
C GLY A 181 2.50 -7.12 4.31
N TRP A 182 1.30 -7.22 4.81
CA TRP A 182 0.35 -6.11 4.88
C TRP A 182 -0.10 -5.89 6.33
N TRP A 183 0.08 -4.65 6.80
CA TRP A 183 -0.59 -4.15 7.98
C TRP A 183 -1.97 -3.65 7.58
N VAL A 184 -3.00 -4.36 8.01
CA VAL A 184 -4.37 -4.09 7.57
C VAL A 184 -5.18 -3.52 8.71
N VAL A 185 -5.65 -2.28 8.54
CA VAL A 185 -6.50 -1.58 9.52
C VAL A 185 -7.94 -1.58 9.02
N ASN A 186 -8.85 -2.08 9.83
CA ASN A 186 -10.29 -2.03 9.57
C ASN A 186 -10.81 -0.62 9.88
N LYS A 187 -11.10 0.16 8.84
CA LYS A 187 -11.56 1.55 8.98
C LYS A 187 -12.96 1.72 9.58
N ALA A 188 -13.69 0.62 9.78
CA ALA A 188 -15.02 0.67 10.40
C ALA A 188 -14.97 0.59 11.94
N ASN A 189 -13.93 -0.02 12.52
CA ASN A 189 -13.88 -0.28 13.96
C ASN A 189 -12.48 -0.15 14.59
N GLY A 190 -11.44 0.15 13.80
CA GLY A 190 -10.08 0.32 14.29
C GLY A 190 -9.29 -0.96 14.56
N HIS A 191 -9.88 -2.14 14.39
CA HIS A 191 -9.11 -3.39 14.48
C HIS A 191 -8.03 -3.43 13.42
N PHE A 192 -6.87 -4.00 13.76
CA PHE A 192 -5.79 -4.21 12.81
C PHE A 192 -5.18 -5.61 12.95
N LYS A 193 -4.48 -6.03 11.93
CA LYS A 193 -3.72 -7.29 11.91
C LYS A 193 -2.59 -7.22 10.89
N TYR A 194 -1.61 -8.11 11.05
CA TYR A 194 -0.58 -8.35 10.06
C TYR A 194 -0.91 -9.58 9.22
N VAL A 195 -0.87 -9.45 7.90
CA VAL A 195 -1.04 -10.55 6.94
C VAL A 195 0.31 -10.80 6.28
N PRO A 196 1.05 -11.85 6.65
CA PRO A 196 2.37 -12.12 6.09
C PRO A 196 2.28 -12.60 4.64
N ALA A 197 3.22 -12.20 3.80
CA ALA A 197 3.32 -12.61 2.40
C ALA A 197 4.02 -13.98 2.23
N THR A 198 3.69 -14.96 3.07
CA THR A 198 4.39 -16.26 3.16
C THR A 198 4.30 -17.12 1.90
N GLY A 199 3.28 -16.95 1.09
CA GLY A 199 3.08 -17.67 -0.18
C GLY A 199 3.62 -16.93 -1.40
N LEU A 200 4.28 -15.77 -1.23
CA LEU A 200 4.71 -14.94 -2.33
C LEU A 200 5.93 -15.54 -3.06
N ASP A 201 5.74 -15.88 -4.33
CA ASP A 201 6.83 -16.27 -5.24
C ASP A 201 7.35 -15.01 -5.97
N MET A 202 8.47 -14.48 -5.49
CA MET A 202 9.12 -13.29 -6.03
C MET A 202 9.45 -13.41 -7.52
N THR A 203 9.92 -14.58 -7.96
CA THR A 203 10.30 -14.80 -9.36
C THR A 203 9.07 -14.72 -10.26
N LYS A 204 8.00 -15.38 -9.87
CA LYS A 204 6.71 -15.38 -10.57
C LYS A 204 6.11 -13.97 -10.67
N GLU A 205 6.11 -13.23 -9.55
CA GLU A 205 5.52 -11.89 -9.51
C GLU A 205 6.34 -10.87 -10.30
N VAL A 206 7.67 -10.88 -10.21
CA VAL A 206 8.54 -10.03 -11.02
C VAL A 206 8.40 -10.35 -12.52
N LYS A 207 8.21 -11.62 -12.88
CA LYS A 207 7.91 -12.02 -14.26
C LYS A 207 6.55 -11.50 -14.73
N LYS A 208 5.51 -11.51 -13.89
CA LYS A 208 4.20 -10.88 -14.20
C LYS A 208 4.34 -9.38 -14.43
N ILE A 209 5.07 -8.67 -13.57
CA ILE A 209 5.37 -7.25 -13.73
C ILE A 209 6.04 -7.01 -15.09
N SER A 210 7.07 -7.78 -15.41
CA SER A 210 7.79 -7.66 -16.68
C SER A 210 6.88 -7.90 -17.89
N ASN A 211 6.02 -8.90 -17.82
CA ASN A 211 5.04 -9.18 -18.87
C ASN A 211 4.04 -8.04 -19.04
N THR A 212 3.51 -7.49 -17.94
CA THR A 212 2.60 -6.33 -17.96
C THR A 212 3.27 -5.13 -18.63
N VAL A 213 4.50 -4.81 -18.23
CA VAL A 213 5.28 -3.71 -18.84
C VAL A 213 5.42 -3.90 -20.35
N ASN A 214 5.78 -5.11 -20.79
CA ASN A 214 5.96 -5.42 -22.21
C ASN A 214 4.64 -5.31 -23.00
N VAL A 215 3.53 -5.83 -22.45
CA VAL A 215 2.20 -5.75 -23.09
C VAL A 215 1.75 -4.28 -23.23
N VAL A 216 1.90 -3.48 -22.17
CA VAL A 216 1.53 -2.06 -22.17
C VAL A 216 2.41 -1.26 -23.14
N LYS A 217 3.71 -1.58 -23.24
CA LYS A 217 4.62 -0.95 -24.20
C LYS A 217 4.30 -1.31 -25.64
N ALA A 218 4.07 -2.59 -25.90
CA ALA A 218 3.68 -3.05 -27.24
C ALA A 218 2.33 -2.49 -27.68
N ASN A 219 1.62 -1.84 -26.78
CA ASN A 219 0.30 -1.23 -27.00
C ASN A 219 -0.75 -2.19 -27.59
N LYS A 220 -0.59 -3.49 -27.32
CA LYS A 220 -1.53 -4.51 -27.79
C LYS A 220 -2.72 -4.59 -26.85
N PHE A 221 -3.93 -4.41 -27.39
CA PHE A 221 -5.14 -4.64 -26.62
C PHE A 221 -5.33 -6.14 -26.42
N LYS A 222 -5.58 -6.53 -25.17
CA LYS A 222 -5.99 -7.87 -24.80
C LYS A 222 -7.30 -7.75 -24.01
N ARG A 223 -8.33 -8.42 -24.47
CA ARG A 223 -9.64 -8.43 -23.76
C ARG A 223 -9.46 -8.99 -22.34
N CYS A 224 -10.16 -8.39 -21.41
CA CYS A 224 -10.26 -8.89 -20.04
C CYS A 224 -11.03 -10.21 -19.99
#